data_6ea664e009da0026c0776c0655159d40
#
_entry.id   6ea664e009da0026c0776c0655159d40
#
_cell.length_a   1.000
_cell.length_b   1.000
_cell.length_c   1.000
_cell.angle_alpha   90.00
_cell.angle_beta   90.00
_cell.angle_gamma   90.00
#
_symmetry.space_group_name_H-M   'P 1'
#
loop_
_entity.id
_entity.type
_entity.pdbx_description
1 polymer ?
#
loop_
_entity_poly.entity_id
_entity_poly.type
_entity_poly.pdbx_seq_one_letter_code
_entity_poly.pdbx_strand_id
1 'polypeptide(L)'
;CTIFESYKELGGMMRFGIPSYRTPRDVLDGEIQRIIDMGVEVRLNTRIGEDVSVEELEKEYDAIFWAIGAQTGKPVPIPGAEAPNCIDGISFLKAFNEDRLQYLDGRILVVGAGDTAMDVAAVARRIGNIENSSEKDRPDNIIFSHTVHDVAEAARRQGGDVWVVYRRPIDKAPATEHELTSIIAEGVEIHESLAPLEVILDADGR
;
A
#
# COMPACT_ATOMS: atom_id res chain seq x y z
N CYS A 1 7.57 -7.72 28.32
CA CYS A 1 7.03 -6.77 27.33
C CYS A 1 5.91 -7.45 26.56
N THR A 2 4.78 -6.75 26.37
CA THR A 2 3.62 -7.27 25.62
C THR A 2 3.33 -6.30 24.47
N ILE A 3 3.12 -6.83 23.27
CA ILE A 3 2.67 -6.09 22.09
C ILE A 3 1.18 -6.35 21.91
N PHE A 4 0.40 -5.30 21.82
CA PHE A 4 -1.01 -5.34 21.43
C PHE A 4 -1.12 -4.89 19.97
N GLU A 5 -1.68 -5.73 19.11
CA GLU A 5 -1.84 -5.46 17.69
C GLU A 5 -3.30 -5.66 17.28
N SER A 6 -3.87 -4.66 16.63
CA SER A 6 -5.26 -4.70 16.18
C SER A 6 -5.50 -5.62 14.98
N TYR A 7 -4.45 -5.94 14.24
CA TYR A 7 -4.52 -6.85 13.10
C TYR A 7 -4.28 -8.31 13.51
N LYS A 8 -4.59 -9.22 12.57
CA LYS A 8 -4.34 -10.66 12.71
C LYS A 8 -2.86 -11.05 12.62
N GLU A 9 -1.99 -10.14 12.18
CA GLU A 9 -0.57 -10.36 11.94
C GLU A 9 0.24 -9.13 12.32
N LEU A 10 1.47 -9.36 12.79
CA LEU A 10 2.45 -8.31 13.06
C LEU A 10 3.07 -7.77 11.77
N GLY A 11 3.64 -6.58 11.86
CA GLY A 11 4.41 -5.97 10.77
C GLY A 11 3.89 -4.62 10.31
N GLY A 12 2.68 -4.22 10.72
CA GLY A 12 2.11 -2.88 10.49
C GLY A 12 2.24 -2.44 9.03
N MET A 13 2.71 -1.20 8.80
CA MET A 13 2.85 -0.64 7.45
C MET A 13 3.87 -1.37 6.57
N MET A 14 4.87 -2.04 7.14
CA MET A 14 5.79 -2.87 6.34
C MET A 14 5.10 -4.09 5.73
N ARG A 15 4.07 -4.63 6.39
CA ARG A 15 3.27 -5.73 5.86
C ARG A 15 2.11 -5.26 4.99
N PHE A 16 1.36 -4.28 5.48
CA PHE A 16 0.09 -3.89 4.86
C PHE A 16 0.20 -2.70 3.91
N GLY A 17 1.23 -1.85 4.06
CA GLY A 17 1.42 -0.66 3.24
C GLY A 17 2.48 -0.81 2.15
N ILE A 18 3.54 -1.59 2.37
CA ILE A 18 4.60 -1.80 1.38
C ILE A 18 4.30 -3.08 0.58
N PRO A 19 4.34 -3.05 -0.76
CA PRO A 19 4.13 -4.25 -1.57
C PRO A 19 5.13 -5.37 -1.25
N SER A 20 4.66 -6.63 -1.30
CA SER A 20 5.45 -7.80 -0.94
C SER A 20 6.72 -7.97 -1.79
N TYR A 21 6.69 -7.58 -3.05
CA TYR A 21 7.86 -7.63 -3.93
C TYR A 21 8.96 -6.63 -3.55
N ARG A 22 8.66 -5.58 -2.75
CA ARG A 22 9.65 -4.65 -2.18
C ARG A 22 10.14 -5.09 -0.80
N THR A 23 9.27 -5.70 -0.01
CA THR A 23 9.59 -6.22 1.31
C THR A 23 9.09 -7.67 1.40
N PRO A 24 9.92 -8.65 1.05
CA PRO A 24 9.57 -10.07 1.11
C PRO A 24 9.06 -10.46 2.51
N ARG A 25 7.96 -11.19 2.55
CA ARG A 25 7.26 -11.50 3.80
C ARG A 25 8.05 -12.45 4.70
N ASP A 26 8.82 -13.36 4.12
CA ASP A 26 9.72 -14.25 4.85
C ASP A 26 10.83 -13.49 5.60
N VAL A 27 11.37 -12.43 4.99
CA VAL A 27 12.36 -11.55 5.65
C VAL A 27 11.71 -10.79 6.80
N LEU A 28 10.53 -10.19 6.56
CA LEU A 28 9.79 -9.48 7.60
C LEU A 28 9.41 -10.40 8.76
N ASP A 29 8.90 -11.59 8.46
CA ASP A 29 8.53 -12.58 9.45
C ASP A 29 9.75 -13.05 10.27
N GLY A 30 10.90 -13.22 9.63
CA GLY A 30 12.15 -13.57 10.29
C GLY A 30 12.61 -12.49 11.29
N GLU A 31 12.50 -11.23 10.94
CA GLU A 31 12.84 -10.11 11.85
C GLU A 31 11.83 -10.01 13.01
N ILE A 32 10.54 -10.19 12.74
CA ILE A 32 9.51 -10.21 13.79
C ILE A 32 9.75 -11.38 14.75
N GLN A 33 10.06 -12.58 14.22
CA GLN A 33 10.28 -13.77 15.05
C GLN A 33 11.48 -13.59 15.98
N ARG A 34 12.56 -12.96 15.53
CA ARG A 34 13.72 -12.64 16.40
C ARG A 34 13.32 -11.79 17.60
N ILE A 35 12.38 -10.84 17.42
CA ILE A 35 11.88 -10.00 18.51
C ILE A 35 11.03 -10.84 19.47
N ILE A 36 10.16 -11.70 18.94
CA ILE A 36 9.31 -12.59 19.75
C ILE A 36 10.17 -13.55 20.57
N ASP A 37 11.24 -14.10 19.97
CA ASP A 37 12.17 -15.04 20.62
C ASP A 37 12.94 -14.41 21.81
N MET A 38 12.97 -13.09 21.91
CA MET A 38 13.48 -12.40 23.12
C MET A 38 12.52 -12.46 24.32
N GLY A 39 11.38 -13.15 24.19
CA GLY A 39 10.39 -13.32 25.26
C GLY A 39 9.29 -12.25 25.24
N VAL A 40 9.03 -11.64 24.09
CA VAL A 40 7.93 -10.67 23.92
C VAL A 40 6.62 -11.42 23.78
N GLU A 41 5.64 -11.10 24.63
CA GLU A 41 4.27 -11.57 24.50
C GLU A 41 3.54 -10.79 23.37
N VAL A 42 2.70 -11.47 22.58
CA VAL A 42 1.94 -10.86 21.50
C VAL A 42 0.45 -11.16 21.66
N ARG A 43 -0.36 -10.12 21.63
CA ARG A 43 -1.83 -10.18 21.62
C ARG A 43 -2.35 -9.57 20.32
N LEU A 44 -2.66 -10.45 19.35
CA LEU A 44 -3.22 -10.06 18.04
C LEU A 44 -4.73 -9.84 18.14
N ASN A 45 -5.30 -9.21 17.12
CA ASN A 45 -6.72 -8.87 17.04
C ASN A 45 -7.22 -8.14 18.29
N THR A 46 -6.37 -7.30 18.87
CA THR A 46 -6.67 -6.57 20.11
C THR A 46 -6.50 -5.08 19.87
N ARG A 47 -7.61 -4.37 19.77
CA ARG A 47 -7.66 -2.94 19.55
C ARG A 47 -7.78 -2.20 20.88
N ILE A 48 -6.82 -1.35 21.17
CA ILE A 48 -6.87 -0.50 22.35
C ILE A 48 -7.97 0.56 22.19
N GLY A 49 -8.78 0.71 23.23
CA GLY A 49 -9.97 1.58 23.24
C GLY A 49 -11.27 0.86 22.84
N GLU A 50 -11.19 -0.37 22.31
CA GLU A 50 -12.35 -1.21 22.00
C GLU A 50 -12.31 -2.51 22.80
N ASP A 51 -11.24 -3.31 22.63
CA ASP A 51 -11.10 -4.63 23.30
C ASP A 51 -10.44 -4.52 24.67
N VAL A 52 -9.50 -3.56 24.82
CA VAL A 52 -8.80 -3.25 26.07
C VAL A 52 -8.75 -1.73 26.21
N SER A 53 -9.14 -1.22 27.37
CA SER A 53 -9.07 0.22 27.63
C SER A 53 -7.65 0.68 28.00
N VAL A 54 -7.40 1.98 27.87
CA VAL A 54 -6.13 2.59 28.29
C VAL A 54 -5.96 2.48 29.81
N GLU A 55 -7.04 2.67 30.56
CA GLU A 55 -7.07 2.57 32.01
C GLU A 55 -6.74 1.16 32.53
N GLU A 56 -7.07 0.12 31.77
CA GLU A 56 -6.68 -1.26 32.09
C GLU A 56 -5.18 -1.44 31.88
N LEU A 57 -4.64 -0.94 30.77
CA LEU A 57 -3.20 -0.97 30.51
C LEU A 57 -2.38 -0.22 31.56
N GLU A 58 -2.84 0.95 31.98
CA GLU A 58 -2.18 1.77 33.00
C GLU A 58 -2.14 1.07 34.38
N LYS A 59 -3.05 0.15 34.66
CA LYS A 59 -3.05 -0.65 35.88
C LYS A 59 -2.15 -1.88 35.79
N GLU A 60 -2.01 -2.45 34.59
CA GLU A 60 -1.29 -3.70 34.37
C GLU A 60 0.19 -3.48 34.07
N TYR A 61 0.55 -2.33 33.45
CA TYR A 61 1.90 -2.07 32.96
C TYR A 61 2.51 -0.80 33.59
N ASP A 62 3.80 -0.85 33.91
CA ASP A 62 4.55 0.30 34.46
C ASP A 62 4.80 1.39 33.41
N ALA A 63 4.78 1.05 32.12
CA ALA A 63 4.97 1.97 31.01
C ALA A 63 4.26 1.50 29.77
N ILE A 64 3.71 2.46 28.99
CA ILE A 64 3.04 2.23 27.70
C ILE A 64 3.80 3.00 26.63
N PHE A 65 4.22 2.30 25.58
CA PHE A 65 4.82 2.88 24.39
C PHE A 65 3.83 2.87 23.22
N TRP A 66 3.40 4.03 22.79
CA TRP A 66 2.47 4.18 21.66
C TRP A 66 3.20 4.11 20.33
N ALA A 67 3.10 2.98 19.65
CA ALA A 67 3.70 2.71 18.33
C ALA A 67 2.65 2.42 17.26
N ILE A 68 1.55 3.16 17.27
CA ILE A 68 0.35 2.91 16.44
C ILE A 68 0.55 3.22 14.95
N GLY A 69 1.63 3.89 14.57
CA GLY A 69 1.95 4.25 13.19
C GLY A 69 0.96 5.22 12.55
N ALA A 70 1.01 5.35 11.23
CA ALA A 70 0.11 6.16 10.41
C ALA A 70 -0.71 5.24 9.50
N GLN A 71 -1.92 4.88 9.93
CA GLN A 71 -2.76 3.87 9.29
C GLN A 71 -3.77 4.45 8.29
N THR A 72 -3.83 5.77 8.15
CA THR A 72 -4.82 6.46 7.32
C THR A 72 -4.15 7.41 6.36
N GLY A 73 -4.54 7.34 5.08
CA GLY A 73 -4.12 8.29 4.06
C GLY A 73 -4.70 9.69 4.32
N LYS A 74 -4.00 10.72 3.84
CA LYS A 74 -4.54 12.09 3.86
C LYS A 74 -5.50 12.26 2.69
N PRO A 75 -6.75 12.70 2.93
CA PRO A 75 -7.68 12.98 1.84
C PRO A 75 -7.18 14.14 0.98
N VAL A 76 -7.49 14.10 -0.29
CA VAL A 76 -7.31 15.24 -1.21
C VAL A 76 -8.53 16.15 -1.05
N PRO A 77 -8.35 17.41 -0.61
CA PRO A 77 -9.48 18.29 -0.30
C PRO A 77 -10.02 18.98 -1.57
N ILE A 78 -10.62 18.19 -2.46
CA ILE A 78 -11.26 18.67 -3.68
C ILE A 78 -12.69 18.12 -3.77
N PRO A 79 -13.64 18.86 -4.40
CA PRO A 79 -14.99 18.37 -4.62
C PRO A 79 -15.00 17.03 -5.36
N GLY A 80 -15.87 16.11 -4.95
CA GLY A 80 -16.04 14.79 -5.55
C GLY A 80 -15.00 13.74 -5.16
N ALA A 81 -14.00 14.07 -4.32
CA ALA A 81 -12.98 13.12 -3.87
C ALA A 81 -13.52 12.02 -2.95
N GLU A 82 -14.77 12.15 -2.50
CA GLU A 82 -15.51 11.14 -1.73
C GLU A 82 -16.19 10.08 -2.60
N ALA A 83 -16.06 10.15 -3.92
CA ALA A 83 -16.64 9.17 -4.84
C ALA A 83 -16.10 7.76 -4.55
N PRO A 84 -16.90 6.68 -4.74
CA PRO A 84 -16.53 5.31 -4.42
C PRO A 84 -15.27 4.79 -5.15
N ASN A 85 -14.92 5.39 -6.28
CA ASN A 85 -13.73 5.09 -7.07
C ASN A 85 -12.53 5.97 -6.71
N CYS A 86 -12.65 6.86 -5.72
CA CYS A 86 -11.57 7.64 -5.15
C CYS A 86 -11.07 6.95 -3.86
N ILE A 87 -9.90 6.35 -3.93
CA ILE A 87 -9.35 5.52 -2.84
C ILE A 87 -8.04 6.13 -2.38
N ASP A 88 -7.83 6.24 -1.07
CA ASP A 88 -6.53 6.65 -0.53
C ASP A 88 -5.47 5.57 -0.75
N GLY A 89 -4.21 6.00 -0.94
CA GLY A 89 -3.12 5.11 -1.32
C GLY A 89 -2.82 4.02 -0.28
N ILE A 90 -3.01 4.28 1.01
CA ILE A 90 -2.80 3.29 2.07
C ILE A 90 -3.86 2.20 2.00
N SER A 91 -5.13 2.58 1.86
CA SER A 91 -6.24 1.64 1.70
C SER A 91 -6.10 0.79 0.44
N PHE A 92 -5.62 1.40 -0.66
CA PHE A 92 -5.33 0.69 -1.91
C PHE A 92 -4.25 -0.38 -1.72
N LEU A 93 -3.08 0.01 -1.17
CA LEU A 93 -1.96 -0.90 -0.95
C LEU A 93 -2.29 -1.99 0.08
N LYS A 94 -3.05 -1.63 1.11
CA LYS A 94 -3.54 -2.61 2.08
C LYS A 94 -4.46 -3.64 1.42
N ALA A 95 -5.40 -3.20 0.58
CA ALA A 95 -6.29 -4.10 -0.14
C ALA A 95 -5.50 -5.05 -1.07
N PHE A 96 -4.45 -4.56 -1.71
CA PHE A 96 -3.53 -5.37 -2.51
C PHE A 96 -2.79 -6.39 -1.64
N ASN A 97 -2.14 -5.96 -0.56
CA ASN A 97 -1.35 -6.83 0.31
C ASN A 97 -2.20 -7.84 1.12
N GLU A 98 -3.50 -7.61 1.24
CA GLU A 98 -4.48 -8.53 1.85
C GLU A 98 -5.24 -9.38 0.81
N ASP A 99 -4.80 -9.40 -0.45
CA ASP A 99 -5.39 -10.16 -1.54
C ASP A 99 -6.86 -9.82 -1.88
N ARG A 100 -7.31 -8.66 -1.41
CA ARG A 100 -8.67 -8.16 -1.68
C ARG A 100 -8.77 -7.36 -2.98
N LEU A 101 -7.64 -6.88 -3.51
CA LEU A 101 -7.55 -6.15 -4.77
C LEU A 101 -6.80 -7.00 -5.79
N GLN A 102 -7.54 -7.64 -6.69
CA GLN A 102 -7.00 -8.61 -7.65
C GLN A 102 -7.10 -8.16 -9.10
N TYR A 103 -7.90 -7.14 -9.36
CA TYR A 103 -8.17 -6.65 -10.69
C TYR A 103 -8.39 -5.14 -10.67
N LEU A 104 -7.86 -4.47 -11.68
CA LEU A 104 -8.11 -3.07 -11.98
C LEU A 104 -8.43 -2.93 -13.46
N ASP A 105 -9.44 -2.13 -13.77
CA ASP A 105 -9.87 -1.84 -15.13
C ASP A 105 -9.80 -0.33 -15.40
N GLY A 106 -9.57 0.01 -16.65
CA GLY A 106 -9.58 1.36 -17.13
C GLY A 106 -8.32 2.17 -16.79
N ARG A 107 -8.47 3.49 -16.76
CA ARG A 107 -7.40 4.44 -16.46
C ARG A 107 -7.33 4.73 -14.97
N ILE A 108 -6.14 4.60 -14.40
CA ILE A 108 -5.88 4.87 -13.00
C ILE A 108 -5.09 6.17 -12.89
N LEU A 109 -5.65 7.13 -12.15
CA LEU A 109 -4.99 8.40 -11.85
C LEU A 109 -4.46 8.38 -10.42
N VAL A 110 -3.15 8.48 -10.26
CA VAL A 110 -2.49 8.57 -8.95
C VAL A 110 -2.12 10.03 -8.67
N VAL A 111 -2.65 10.58 -7.59
CA VAL A 111 -2.39 11.97 -7.20
C VAL A 111 -1.32 12.02 -6.13
N GLY A 112 -0.14 12.53 -6.49
CA GLY A 112 1.03 12.64 -5.61
C GLY A 112 2.29 12.03 -6.20
N ALA A 113 3.45 12.33 -5.63
CA ALA A 113 4.75 11.79 -6.06
C ALA A 113 5.68 11.51 -4.86
N GLY A 114 5.12 10.99 -3.76
CA GLY A 114 5.86 10.39 -2.66
C GLY A 114 5.92 8.86 -2.80
N ASP A 115 6.68 8.20 -1.95
CA ASP A 115 6.92 6.74 -1.98
C ASP A 115 5.60 5.95 -2.04
N THR A 116 4.60 6.33 -1.24
CA THR A 116 3.26 5.70 -1.29
C THR A 116 2.61 5.82 -2.67
N ALA A 117 2.74 6.98 -3.34
CA ALA A 117 2.17 7.17 -4.67
C ALA A 117 2.92 6.33 -5.71
N MET A 118 4.24 6.18 -5.58
CA MET A 118 5.04 5.31 -6.43
C MET A 118 4.66 3.85 -6.25
N ASP A 119 4.46 3.40 -5.02
CA ASP A 119 3.98 2.05 -4.74
C ASP A 119 2.58 1.80 -5.30
N VAL A 120 1.66 2.75 -5.16
CA VAL A 120 0.32 2.66 -5.76
C VAL A 120 0.41 2.57 -7.28
N ALA A 121 1.21 3.42 -7.93
CA ALA A 121 1.38 3.42 -9.38
C ALA A 121 1.99 2.10 -9.87
N ALA A 122 3.03 1.60 -9.19
CA ALA A 122 3.67 0.33 -9.50
C ALA A 122 2.71 -0.86 -9.33
N VAL A 123 1.97 -0.92 -8.22
CA VAL A 123 0.95 -1.96 -8.00
C VAL A 123 -0.14 -1.87 -9.05
N ALA A 124 -0.70 -0.69 -9.30
CA ALA A 124 -1.75 -0.51 -10.31
C ALA A 124 -1.30 -0.93 -11.71
N ARG A 125 -0.02 -0.72 -12.03
CA ARG A 125 0.58 -1.13 -13.29
C ARG A 125 0.83 -2.62 -13.38
N ARG A 126 1.15 -3.27 -12.26
CA ARG A 126 1.52 -4.69 -12.17
C ARG A 126 0.37 -5.60 -11.78
N ILE A 127 -0.69 -5.06 -11.19
CA ILE A 127 -1.80 -5.87 -10.73
C ILE A 127 -2.35 -6.69 -11.89
N GLY A 128 -2.44 -7.98 -11.66
CA GLY A 128 -2.74 -8.88 -12.74
C GLY A 128 -1.54 -9.53 -13.41
N ASN A 129 -0.32 -9.08 -13.18
CA ASN A 129 0.90 -9.52 -13.89
C ASN A 129 2.07 -9.86 -12.96
N ILE A 130 1.84 -10.01 -11.66
CA ILE A 130 2.89 -10.38 -10.72
C ILE A 130 3.07 -11.90 -10.77
N GLU A 131 3.94 -12.34 -11.67
CA GLU A 131 4.46 -13.70 -11.69
C GLU A 131 5.84 -13.74 -11.02
N ASN A 132 6.20 -14.91 -10.48
CA ASN A 132 7.47 -15.19 -9.77
C ASN A 132 7.66 -14.50 -8.41
N SER A 133 6.62 -13.98 -7.79
CA SER A 133 6.63 -13.84 -6.33
C SER A 133 6.65 -15.24 -5.69
N SER A 134 7.26 -15.40 -4.52
CA SER A 134 7.14 -16.66 -3.78
C SER A 134 5.66 -16.97 -3.55
N GLU A 135 5.28 -18.24 -3.37
CA GLU A 135 3.87 -18.60 -3.08
C GLU A 135 3.34 -17.83 -1.87
N LYS A 136 4.23 -17.49 -0.93
CA LYS A 136 3.93 -16.70 0.27
C LYS A 136 3.66 -15.21 -0.04
N ASP A 137 4.22 -14.70 -1.12
CA ASP A 137 4.12 -13.31 -1.56
C ASP A 137 3.13 -13.14 -2.72
N ARG A 138 2.58 -14.24 -3.22
CA ARG A 138 1.60 -14.24 -4.30
C ARG A 138 0.20 -14.20 -3.69
N PRO A 139 -0.63 -13.22 -4.07
CA PRO A 139 -2.05 -13.28 -3.76
C PRO A 139 -2.65 -14.59 -4.29
N ASP A 140 -3.34 -15.37 -3.45
CA ASP A 140 -3.88 -16.69 -3.79
C ASP A 140 -4.82 -16.69 -5.01
N ASN A 141 -5.27 -15.53 -5.42
CA ASN A 141 -6.27 -15.35 -6.48
C ASN A 141 -5.79 -14.51 -7.67
N ILE A 142 -4.49 -14.22 -7.79
CA ILE A 142 -3.98 -13.70 -9.06
C ILE A 142 -4.03 -14.83 -10.07
N ILE A 143 -5.09 -14.87 -10.85
CA ILE A 143 -5.26 -15.81 -11.94
C ILE A 143 -4.44 -15.31 -13.12
N PHE A 144 -3.19 -15.76 -13.25
CA PHE A 144 -2.41 -15.48 -14.45
C PHE A 144 -1.65 -16.69 -14.94
N SER A 145 -1.87 -16.92 -16.21
CA SER A 145 -1.33 -18.06 -16.95
C SER A 145 -0.08 -17.71 -17.75
N HIS A 146 0.57 -16.58 -17.51
CA HIS A 146 1.71 -16.17 -18.32
C HIS A 146 2.97 -15.97 -17.50
N THR A 147 4.00 -16.72 -17.84
CA THR A 147 5.35 -16.56 -17.31
C THR A 147 5.91 -15.23 -17.79
N VAL A 148 6.24 -14.36 -16.86
CA VAL A 148 6.77 -13.04 -17.16
C VAL A 148 8.27 -13.09 -16.92
N HIS A 149 9.05 -13.07 -17.98
CA HIS A 149 10.52 -13.03 -17.91
C HIS A 149 11.05 -11.64 -17.56
N ASP A 150 10.25 -10.61 -17.82
CA ASP A 150 10.53 -9.23 -17.49
C ASP A 150 9.27 -8.55 -16.96
N VAL A 151 9.25 -8.22 -15.69
CA VAL A 151 8.11 -7.59 -15.00
C VAL A 151 7.75 -6.24 -15.64
N ALA A 152 8.75 -5.45 -16.04
CA ALA A 152 8.52 -4.15 -16.67
C ALA A 152 7.91 -4.30 -18.07
N GLU A 153 8.34 -5.29 -18.83
CA GLU A 153 7.80 -5.55 -20.18
C GLU A 153 6.38 -6.12 -20.12
N ALA A 154 6.11 -6.98 -19.16
CA ALA A 154 4.77 -7.53 -18.95
C ALA A 154 3.78 -6.47 -18.46
N ALA A 155 4.20 -5.61 -17.56
CA ALA A 155 3.39 -4.50 -17.09
C ALA A 155 2.96 -3.56 -18.23
N ARG A 156 3.80 -3.37 -19.23
CA ARG A 156 3.45 -2.63 -20.46
C ARG A 156 2.30 -3.27 -21.27
N ARG A 157 2.15 -4.57 -21.18
CA ARG A 157 1.23 -5.30 -22.08
C ARG A 157 -0.18 -5.47 -21.53
N GLN A 158 -0.37 -5.47 -20.22
CA GLN A 158 -1.64 -5.88 -19.60
C GLN A 158 -2.07 -5.06 -18.37
N GLY A 159 -1.22 -4.21 -17.80
CA GLY A 159 -1.57 -3.37 -16.66
C GLY A 159 -2.50 -2.21 -17.06
N GLY A 160 -3.14 -1.60 -16.09
CA GLY A 160 -3.95 -0.41 -16.30
C GLY A 160 -3.16 0.74 -16.95
N ASP A 161 -3.84 1.63 -17.61
CA ASP A 161 -3.30 2.90 -18.06
C ASP A 161 -3.10 3.78 -16.82
N VAL A 162 -1.87 3.89 -16.34
CA VAL A 162 -1.56 4.53 -15.05
C VAL A 162 -0.89 5.87 -15.28
N TRP A 163 -1.52 6.92 -14.76
CA TRP A 163 -1.02 8.28 -14.77
C TRP A 163 -0.74 8.76 -13.35
N VAL A 164 0.42 9.38 -13.14
CA VAL A 164 0.77 10.08 -11.91
C VAL A 164 0.67 11.57 -12.15
N VAL A 165 -0.11 12.27 -11.34
CA VAL A 165 -0.24 13.74 -11.39
C VAL A 165 0.45 14.33 -10.16
N TYR A 166 1.37 15.26 -10.40
CA TYR A 166 2.10 15.92 -9.34
C TYR A 166 2.11 17.44 -9.48
N ARG A 167 1.78 18.16 -8.40
CA ARG A 167 1.59 19.64 -8.41
C ARG A 167 2.86 20.46 -8.55
N ARG A 168 4.03 19.86 -8.44
CA ARG A 168 5.35 20.51 -8.57
C ARG A 168 6.12 19.89 -9.72
N PRO A 169 7.23 20.54 -10.16
CA PRO A 169 8.19 19.88 -11.03
C PRO A 169 8.69 18.56 -10.42
N ILE A 170 8.98 17.58 -11.28
CA ILE A 170 9.30 16.21 -10.85
C ILE A 170 10.61 16.14 -10.06
N ASP A 171 11.56 17.06 -10.32
CA ASP A 171 12.81 17.21 -9.56
C ASP A 171 12.57 17.60 -8.08
N LYS A 172 11.33 17.96 -7.72
CA LYS A 172 10.88 18.27 -6.37
C LYS A 172 10.00 17.15 -5.77
N ALA A 173 9.94 16.00 -6.42
CA ALA A 173 9.20 14.86 -5.90
C ALA A 173 9.86 14.34 -4.61
N PRO A 174 9.08 13.94 -3.58
CA PRO A 174 9.63 13.31 -2.39
C PRO A 174 10.18 11.90 -2.64
N ALA A 175 9.66 11.20 -3.65
CA ALA A 175 10.16 9.89 -4.05
C ALA A 175 11.59 9.95 -4.56
N THR A 176 12.33 8.86 -4.42
CA THR A 176 13.72 8.79 -4.92
C THR A 176 13.77 8.77 -6.45
N GLU A 177 14.89 9.23 -7.03
CA GLU A 177 15.11 9.18 -8.47
C GLU A 177 15.03 7.75 -9.02
N HIS A 178 15.48 6.78 -8.23
CA HIS A 178 15.39 5.36 -8.58
C HIS A 178 13.92 4.89 -8.72
N GLU A 179 13.06 5.23 -7.79
CA GLU A 179 11.64 4.88 -7.83
C GLU A 179 10.93 5.54 -9.00
N LEU A 180 11.19 6.83 -9.24
CA LEU A 180 10.63 7.54 -10.38
C LEU A 180 11.06 6.91 -11.71
N THR A 181 12.35 6.60 -11.86
CA THR A 181 12.89 5.95 -13.06
C THR A 181 12.27 4.57 -13.26
N SER A 182 12.11 3.80 -12.18
CA SER A 182 11.52 2.46 -12.23
C SER A 182 10.09 2.49 -12.76
N ILE A 183 9.22 3.34 -12.21
CA ILE A 183 7.81 3.39 -12.66
C ILE A 183 7.66 3.92 -14.08
N ILE A 184 8.52 4.85 -14.51
CA ILE A 184 8.54 5.34 -15.90
C ILE A 184 8.94 4.19 -16.85
N ALA A 185 9.94 3.39 -16.49
CA ALA A 185 10.35 2.23 -17.25
C ALA A 185 9.24 1.19 -17.37
N GLU A 186 8.37 1.09 -16.37
CA GLU A 186 7.17 0.24 -16.39
C GLU A 186 6.01 0.83 -17.21
N GLY A 187 6.19 2.03 -17.78
CA GLY A 187 5.19 2.66 -18.65
C GLY A 187 4.14 3.48 -17.91
N VAL A 188 4.42 3.92 -16.69
CA VAL A 188 3.61 4.92 -16.00
C VAL A 188 3.92 6.31 -16.57
N GLU A 189 2.89 7.07 -16.91
CA GLU A 189 3.04 8.45 -17.37
C GLU A 189 3.03 9.41 -16.18
N ILE A 190 4.02 10.34 -16.13
CA ILE A 190 4.07 11.36 -15.07
C ILE A 190 3.75 12.72 -15.66
N HIS A 191 2.72 13.35 -15.11
CA HIS A 191 2.27 14.70 -15.45
C HIS A 191 2.61 15.64 -14.31
N GLU A 192 3.70 16.38 -14.45
CA GLU A 192 4.18 17.34 -13.47
C GLU A 192 3.51 18.71 -13.56
N SER A 193 3.62 19.50 -12.48
CA SER A 193 3.07 20.88 -12.41
C SER A 193 1.57 20.95 -12.62
N LEU A 194 0.85 19.87 -12.33
CA LEU A 194 -0.60 19.76 -12.40
C LEU A 194 -1.18 19.42 -11.03
N ALA A 195 -2.31 20.00 -10.71
CA ALA A 195 -3.08 19.67 -9.52
C ALA A 195 -4.54 19.43 -9.90
N PRO A 196 -5.19 18.40 -9.37
CA PRO A 196 -6.61 18.19 -9.57
C PRO A 196 -7.40 19.32 -8.91
N LEU A 197 -8.47 19.77 -9.55
CA LEU A 197 -9.38 20.81 -9.05
C LEU A 197 -10.67 20.20 -8.48
N GLU A 198 -11.20 19.22 -9.17
CA GLU A 198 -12.43 18.52 -8.80
C GLU A 198 -12.46 17.13 -9.44
N VAL A 199 -13.28 16.25 -8.90
CA VAL A 199 -13.69 14.99 -9.53
C VAL A 199 -15.09 15.18 -10.08
N ILE A 200 -15.21 15.08 -11.40
CA ILE A 200 -16.51 15.19 -12.08
C ILE A 200 -17.15 13.80 -12.09
N LEU A 201 -18.26 13.67 -11.39
CA LEU A 201 -18.97 12.40 -11.29
C LEU A 201 -19.82 12.18 -12.55
N ASP A 202 -19.87 10.93 -12.99
CA ASP A 202 -20.80 10.51 -14.03
C ASP A 202 -22.24 10.34 -13.50
N ALA A 203 -23.15 9.83 -14.33
CA ALA A 203 -24.54 9.61 -13.96
C ALA A 203 -24.71 8.54 -12.85
N ASP A 204 -23.72 7.68 -12.64
CA ASP A 204 -23.70 6.62 -11.63
C ASP A 204 -23.01 7.08 -10.34
N GLY A 205 -22.54 8.33 -10.27
CA GLY A 205 -21.86 8.91 -9.11
C GLY A 205 -20.41 8.44 -8.95
N ARG A 206 -19.75 8.12 -10.04
CA ARG A 206 -18.36 7.63 -10.09
C ARG A 206 -17.46 8.59 -10.85
#